data_d1a8d20ff36a48e8174f44845cbbf375
#
_entry.id   d1a8d20ff36a48e8174f44845cbbf375
#
_cell.length_a   1.000
_cell.length_b   1.000
_cell.length_c   1.000
_cell.angle_alpha   90.00
_cell.angle_beta   90.00
_cell.angle_gamma   90.00
#
_symmetry.space_group_name_H-M   'P 1'
#
loop_
_entity.id
_entity.type
_entity.pdbx_description
1 polymer ?
#
loop_
_entity_poly.entity_id
_entity_poly.type
_entity_poly.pdbx_seq_one_letter_code
_entity_poly.pdbx_strand_id
1 'polypeptide(L)'
;ARARKLAGEVEAALRAENYRDFLANMWGSEPPCWRKDLSGWPRLRVLVNAMTRMRFCSADGVMEFKAKGEATDPPKGYLPWFAVPGRRSADHVLVTGHWSALGLKIEPNLLALDSGCLWGRHLTAVSLPERKVFQVDCSGEDVS
;
A
#
# COMPACT_ATOMS: atom_id res chain seq x y z
N ALA A 1 -12.60 -4.08 -11.32
CA ALA A 1 -12.12 -4.74 -12.55
C ALA A 1 -10.76 -4.19 -13.01
N ARG A 2 -10.58 -2.85 -13.18
CA ARG A 2 -9.34 -2.29 -13.75
C ARG A 2 -8.10 -2.49 -12.87
N ALA A 3 -8.19 -2.25 -11.56
CA ALA A 3 -7.06 -2.43 -10.66
C ALA A 3 -6.52 -3.86 -10.68
N ARG A 4 -7.41 -4.87 -10.71
CA ARG A 4 -7.01 -6.28 -10.81
C ARG A 4 -6.26 -6.57 -12.12
N LYS A 5 -6.71 -6.00 -13.26
CA LYS A 5 -6.01 -6.14 -14.54
C LYS A 5 -4.60 -5.54 -14.46
N LEU A 6 -4.46 -4.35 -13.85
CA LEU A 6 -3.18 -3.68 -13.69
C LEU A 6 -2.26 -4.42 -12.72
N ALA A 7 -2.78 -5.01 -11.65
CA ALA A 7 -2.00 -5.88 -10.77
C ALA A 7 -1.41 -7.08 -11.54
N GLY A 8 -2.20 -7.67 -12.45
CA GLY A 8 -1.72 -8.75 -13.32
C GLY A 8 -0.51 -8.40 -14.18
N GLU A 9 -0.31 -7.12 -14.53
CA GLU A 9 0.89 -6.67 -15.25
C GLU A 9 2.15 -6.81 -14.37
N VAL A 10 2.04 -6.48 -13.08
CA VAL A 10 3.12 -6.64 -12.11
C VAL A 10 3.39 -8.13 -11.83
N GLU A 11 2.32 -8.92 -11.66
CA GLU A 11 2.44 -10.37 -11.46
C GLU A 11 3.11 -11.05 -12.66
N ALA A 12 2.79 -10.63 -13.89
CA ALA A 12 3.43 -11.13 -15.09
C ALA A 12 4.93 -10.79 -15.12
N ALA A 13 5.30 -9.56 -14.76
CA ALA A 13 6.71 -9.16 -14.68
C ALA A 13 7.48 -9.96 -13.62
N LEU A 14 6.87 -10.27 -12.48
CA LEU A 14 7.47 -11.09 -11.42
C LEU A 14 7.65 -12.57 -11.82
N ARG A 15 6.83 -13.07 -12.75
CA ARG A 15 6.90 -14.46 -13.24
C ARG A 15 7.71 -14.62 -14.52
N ALA A 16 8.13 -13.52 -15.14
CA ALA A 16 8.93 -13.56 -16.35
C ALA A 16 10.35 -14.05 -16.06
N GLU A 17 11.01 -14.62 -17.06
CA GLU A 17 12.40 -15.09 -16.92
C GLU A 17 13.35 -13.95 -16.50
N ASN A 18 13.09 -12.75 -16.97
CA ASN A 18 13.84 -11.54 -16.63
C ASN A 18 13.29 -10.78 -15.39
N TYR A 19 12.62 -11.45 -14.47
CA TYR A 19 12.05 -10.82 -13.26
C TYR A 19 13.06 -9.99 -12.45
N ARG A 20 14.35 -10.36 -12.51
CA ARG A 20 15.44 -9.63 -11.84
C ARG A 20 15.59 -8.21 -12.36
N ASP A 21 15.40 -8.00 -13.67
CA ASP A 21 15.43 -6.65 -14.26
C ASP A 21 14.27 -5.81 -13.73
N PHE A 22 13.08 -6.42 -13.58
CA PHE A 22 11.96 -5.76 -12.93
C PHE A 22 12.29 -5.37 -11.49
N LEU A 23 12.82 -6.28 -10.68
CA LEU A 23 13.20 -5.99 -9.29
C LEU A 23 14.25 -4.88 -9.20
N ALA A 24 15.23 -4.83 -10.09
CA ALA A 24 16.23 -3.77 -10.15
C ALA A 24 15.64 -2.39 -10.50
N ASN A 25 14.52 -2.34 -11.25
CA ASN A 25 13.90 -1.12 -11.76
C ASN A 25 12.61 -0.70 -11.03
N MET A 26 12.07 -1.53 -10.13
CA MET A 26 10.80 -1.25 -9.45
C MET A 26 10.92 -0.17 -8.36
N TRP A 27 12.10 0.08 -7.87
CA TRP A 27 12.35 1.06 -6.82
C TRP A 27 12.27 2.50 -7.32
N GLY A 28 11.94 3.41 -6.40
CA GLY A 28 11.83 4.83 -6.66
C GLY A 28 10.40 5.34 -6.47
N SER A 29 10.26 6.67 -6.44
CA SER A 29 8.98 7.36 -6.20
C SER A 29 8.41 8.02 -7.46
N GLU A 30 9.14 7.95 -8.57
CA GLU A 30 8.73 8.54 -9.83
C GLU A 30 8.30 7.49 -10.86
N PRO A 31 7.25 7.78 -11.62
CA PRO A 31 6.34 8.91 -11.51
C PRO A 31 5.38 8.76 -10.31
N PRO A 32 4.92 9.85 -9.68
CA PRO A 32 4.12 9.80 -8.46
C PRO A 32 2.63 9.58 -8.73
N CYS A 33 2.20 9.59 -9.98
CA CYS A 33 0.80 9.41 -10.35
C CYS A 33 0.63 8.53 -11.59
N TRP A 34 -0.54 7.91 -11.65
CA TRP A 34 -0.94 7.11 -12.81
C TRP A 34 -1.30 7.98 -14.00
N ARG A 35 -0.74 7.65 -15.18
CA ARG A 35 -1.16 8.20 -16.47
C ARG A 35 -1.35 7.05 -17.48
N LYS A 36 -2.23 7.23 -18.45
CA LYS A 36 -2.56 6.20 -19.44
C LYS A 36 -1.41 5.93 -20.42
N ASP A 37 -0.59 6.93 -20.65
CA ASP A 37 0.56 6.91 -21.56
C ASP A 37 1.81 6.25 -20.97
N LEU A 38 1.81 5.93 -19.68
CA LEU A 38 2.93 5.24 -19.05
C LEU A 38 3.14 3.84 -19.63
N SER A 39 4.40 3.51 -19.91
CA SER A 39 4.86 2.22 -20.42
C SER A 39 6.15 1.78 -19.71
N GLY A 40 6.59 0.55 -19.91
CA GLY A 40 7.83 0.00 -19.34
C GLY A 40 7.93 0.12 -17.82
N TRP A 41 9.14 0.34 -17.33
CA TRP A 41 9.44 0.40 -15.88
C TRP A 41 8.68 1.51 -15.14
N PRO A 42 8.53 2.75 -15.66
CA PRO A 42 7.72 3.78 -15.03
C PRO A 42 6.27 3.34 -14.78
N ARG A 43 5.66 2.64 -15.72
CA ARG A 43 4.30 2.09 -15.57
C ARG A 43 4.22 1.05 -14.46
N LEU A 44 5.11 0.07 -14.45
CA LEU A 44 5.13 -0.98 -13.43
C LEU A 44 5.44 -0.41 -12.04
N ARG A 45 6.35 0.57 -11.96
CA ARG A 45 6.70 1.23 -10.70
C ARG A 45 5.52 1.97 -10.06
N VAL A 46 4.74 2.71 -10.85
CA VAL A 46 3.52 3.35 -10.35
C VAL A 46 2.52 2.33 -9.82
N LEU A 47 2.36 1.19 -10.51
CA LEU A 47 1.45 0.13 -10.07
C LEU A 47 1.90 -0.49 -8.74
N VAL A 48 3.18 -0.83 -8.62
CA VAL A 48 3.74 -1.34 -7.36
C VAL A 48 3.55 -0.33 -6.25
N ASN A 49 3.95 0.93 -6.48
CA ASN A 49 3.87 1.97 -5.47
C ASN A 49 2.43 2.21 -4.98
N ALA A 50 1.47 2.27 -5.90
CA ALA A 50 0.07 2.48 -5.57
C ALA A 50 -0.55 1.31 -4.77
N MET A 51 -0.09 0.08 -5.03
CA MET A 51 -0.65 -1.13 -4.41
C MET A 51 0.07 -1.57 -3.13
N THR A 52 1.32 -1.12 -2.93
CA THR A 52 2.15 -1.63 -1.82
C THR A 52 2.76 -0.57 -0.91
N ARG A 53 2.85 0.70 -1.35
CA ARG A 53 3.60 1.74 -0.62
C ARG A 53 2.81 3.01 -0.31
N MET A 54 1.68 3.24 -0.98
CA MET A 54 0.93 4.48 -0.86
C MET A 54 0.36 4.65 0.54
N ARG A 55 0.68 5.80 1.17
CA ARG A 55 0.13 6.25 2.45
C ARG A 55 -0.79 7.44 2.25
N PHE A 56 -0.27 8.49 1.65
CA PHE A 56 -0.97 9.73 1.37
C PHE A 56 -1.10 9.95 -0.13
N CYS A 57 -2.21 10.55 -0.52
CA CYS A 57 -2.53 10.83 -1.91
C CYS A 57 -3.30 12.14 -2.02
N SER A 58 -3.01 12.96 -3.04
CA SER A 58 -3.83 14.12 -3.35
C SER A 58 -5.18 13.71 -3.95
N ALA A 59 -6.13 14.63 -4.00
CA ALA A 59 -7.42 14.41 -4.65
C ALA A 59 -7.27 14.02 -6.15
N ASP A 60 -6.21 14.50 -6.79
CA ASP A 60 -5.91 14.23 -8.20
C ASP A 60 -5.12 12.92 -8.41
N GLY A 61 -4.84 12.18 -7.35
CA GLY A 61 -4.18 10.88 -7.42
C GLY A 61 -2.65 10.95 -7.45
N VAL A 62 -2.04 12.02 -6.99
CA VAL A 62 -0.59 12.13 -6.80
C VAL A 62 -0.21 11.50 -5.46
N MET A 63 0.64 10.47 -5.48
CA MET A 63 1.12 9.79 -4.28
C MET A 63 2.24 10.59 -3.61
N GLU A 64 2.21 10.64 -2.29
CA GLU A 64 3.26 11.21 -1.45
C GLU A 64 4.03 10.08 -0.76
N PHE A 65 5.37 10.10 -0.81
CA PHE A 65 6.20 9.01 -0.31
C PHE A 65 7.17 9.40 0.81
N LYS A 66 7.31 10.70 1.10
CA LYS A 66 8.26 11.17 2.13
C LYS A 66 7.65 11.07 3.52
N ALA A 67 6.36 11.38 3.66
CA ALA A 67 5.66 11.30 4.93
C ALA A 67 5.45 9.83 5.34
N LYS A 68 5.88 9.51 6.56
CA LYS A 68 5.79 8.16 7.13
C LYS A 68 5.01 8.14 8.43
N GLY A 69 4.50 9.29 8.87
CA GLY A 69 3.79 9.49 10.13
C GLY A 69 2.37 8.91 10.14
N GLU A 70 1.62 9.31 11.14
CA GLU A 70 0.25 8.88 11.36
C GLU A 70 -0.72 9.47 10.33
N ALA A 71 -1.89 8.83 10.18
CA ALA A 71 -2.92 9.31 9.26
C ALA A 71 -3.57 10.63 9.71
N THR A 72 -3.43 10.98 10.98
CA THR A 72 -3.98 12.20 11.60
C THR A 72 -3.21 13.47 11.24
N ASP A 73 -1.97 13.34 10.75
CA ASP A 73 -1.10 14.46 10.36
C ASP A 73 -0.66 14.35 8.89
N PRO A 74 -1.59 14.47 7.94
CA PRO A 74 -1.26 14.40 6.52
C PRO A 74 -0.50 15.65 6.06
N PRO A 75 0.44 15.51 5.11
CA PRO A 75 1.07 16.67 4.47
C PRO A 75 0.04 17.60 3.81
N LYS A 76 0.33 18.89 3.77
CA LYS A 76 -0.57 19.88 3.17
C LYS A 76 -0.95 19.48 1.73
N GLY A 77 -2.25 19.43 1.46
CA GLY A 77 -2.78 19.05 0.14
C GLY A 77 -2.91 17.54 -0.11
N TYR A 78 -2.60 16.72 0.89
CA TYR A 78 -2.72 15.26 0.81
C TYR A 78 -3.68 14.74 1.87
N LEU A 79 -4.20 13.55 1.63
CA LEU A 79 -5.07 12.79 2.54
C LEU A 79 -4.54 11.36 2.67
N PRO A 80 -4.83 10.65 3.76
CA PRO A 80 -4.71 9.21 3.75
C PRO A 80 -5.41 8.64 2.52
N TRP A 81 -4.77 7.75 1.77
CA TRP A 81 -5.28 7.27 0.48
C TRP A 81 -6.73 6.75 0.56
N PHE A 82 -7.09 6.14 1.69
CA PHE A 82 -8.43 5.60 1.92
C PHE A 82 -9.49 6.68 2.23
N ALA A 83 -9.06 7.88 2.60
CA ALA A 83 -9.93 9.03 2.88
C ALA A 83 -10.11 9.95 1.67
N VAL A 84 -9.47 9.68 0.53
CA VAL A 84 -9.62 10.50 -0.70
C VAL A 84 -11.05 10.42 -1.20
N PRO A 85 -11.76 11.56 -1.34
CA PRO A 85 -13.13 11.60 -1.80
C PRO A 85 -13.29 11.00 -3.20
N GLY A 86 -14.36 10.24 -3.42
CA GLY A 86 -14.68 9.66 -4.73
C GLY A 86 -13.72 8.56 -5.20
N ARG A 87 -12.90 8.00 -4.32
CA ARG A 87 -12.05 6.86 -4.69
C ARG A 87 -12.89 5.70 -5.20
N ARG A 88 -12.50 5.12 -6.34
CA ARG A 88 -13.26 4.06 -7.04
C ARG A 88 -13.29 2.72 -6.32
N SER A 89 -12.51 2.56 -5.27
CA SER A 89 -12.46 1.35 -4.44
C SER A 89 -13.25 1.48 -3.14
N ALA A 90 -14.05 2.53 -2.98
CA ALA A 90 -14.80 2.78 -1.74
C ALA A 90 -15.77 1.64 -1.38
N ASP A 91 -16.34 1.00 -2.39
CA ASP A 91 -17.32 -0.09 -2.23
C ASP A 91 -16.68 -1.48 -2.10
N HIS A 92 -15.35 -1.55 -1.99
CA HIS A 92 -14.61 -2.80 -1.88
C HIS A 92 -13.90 -2.88 -0.53
N VAL A 93 -13.93 -4.06 0.08
CA VAL A 93 -13.08 -4.34 1.24
C VAL A 93 -11.64 -4.49 0.76
N LEU A 94 -10.76 -3.65 1.27
CA LEU A 94 -9.34 -3.69 0.99
C LEU A 94 -8.58 -4.13 2.23
N VAL A 95 -7.73 -5.13 2.08
CA VAL A 95 -6.79 -5.58 3.12
C VAL A 95 -5.42 -5.01 2.77
N THR A 96 -4.79 -4.32 3.71
CA THR A 96 -3.53 -3.59 3.46
C THR A 96 -2.52 -3.76 4.57
N GLY A 97 -1.25 -3.58 4.23
CA GLY A 97 -0.12 -3.49 5.15
C GLY A 97 0.75 -2.28 4.86
N HIS A 98 2.04 -2.37 5.13
CA HIS A 98 3.09 -1.39 4.87
C HIS A 98 3.04 -0.09 5.70
N TRP A 99 1.89 0.37 6.14
CA TRP A 99 1.77 1.60 6.91
C TRP A 99 1.69 1.32 8.42
N SER A 100 2.81 0.94 9.00
CA SER A 100 2.90 0.56 10.42
C SER A 100 2.48 1.68 11.39
N ALA A 101 2.73 2.96 11.03
CA ALA A 101 2.29 4.10 11.83
C ALA A 101 0.75 4.27 11.87
N LEU A 102 0.02 3.71 10.90
CA LEU A 102 -1.44 3.68 10.92
C LEU A 102 -1.96 2.72 12.00
N GLY A 103 -1.22 1.66 12.28
CA GLY A 103 -1.62 0.61 13.19
C GLY A 103 -2.77 -0.25 12.67
N LEU A 104 -3.33 -1.07 13.58
CA LEU A 104 -4.50 -1.88 13.27
C LEU A 104 -5.73 -0.97 13.09
N LYS A 105 -6.38 -1.10 11.93
CA LYS A 105 -7.61 -0.38 11.61
C LYS A 105 -8.60 -1.32 10.94
N ILE A 106 -9.77 -1.48 11.54
CA ILE A 106 -10.85 -2.34 11.07
C ILE A 106 -12.07 -1.47 10.78
N GLU A 107 -12.33 -1.23 9.51
CA GLU A 107 -13.49 -0.47 9.03
C GLU A 107 -14.31 -1.31 8.04
N PRO A 108 -15.52 -0.90 7.68
CA PRO A 108 -16.37 -1.67 6.77
C PRO A 108 -15.69 -2.05 5.45
N ASN A 109 -14.85 -1.16 4.92
CA ASN A 109 -14.18 -1.31 3.62
C ASN A 109 -12.65 -1.20 3.69
N LEU A 110 -12.04 -1.24 4.89
CA LEU A 110 -10.61 -1.18 5.10
C LEU A 110 -10.18 -2.07 6.28
N LEU A 111 -9.25 -2.98 6.02
CA LEU A 111 -8.55 -3.76 7.04
C LEU A 111 -7.05 -3.45 6.91
N ALA A 112 -6.54 -2.50 7.73
CA ALA A 112 -5.11 -2.22 7.80
C ALA A 112 -4.50 -3.09 8.91
N LEU A 113 -3.62 -4.02 8.53
CA LEU A 113 -3.14 -5.08 9.41
C LEU A 113 -1.66 -4.91 9.82
N ASP A 114 -0.96 -3.94 9.26
CA ASP A 114 0.40 -3.65 9.71
C ASP A 114 0.38 -2.94 11.05
N SER A 115 0.52 -3.70 12.09
CA SER A 115 0.53 -3.23 13.48
C SER A 115 1.95 -3.08 14.06
N GLY A 116 2.96 -3.05 13.19
CA GLY A 116 4.31 -2.65 13.54
C GLY A 116 5.15 -3.71 14.25
N CYS A 117 5.00 -5.00 13.90
CA CYS A 117 5.79 -6.09 14.47
C CYS A 117 7.31 -5.83 14.35
N LEU A 118 7.78 -5.36 13.20
CA LEU A 118 9.18 -4.98 12.99
C LEU A 118 9.70 -3.94 14.01
N TRP A 119 8.80 -3.17 14.57
CA TRP A 119 9.10 -2.12 15.54
C TRP A 119 8.78 -2.54 16.98
N GLY A 120 8.71 -3.84 17.28
CA GLY A 120 8.42 -4.38 18.59
C GLY A 120 6.97 -4.21 19.06
N ARG A 121 6.02 -4.04 18.13
CA ARG A 121 4.58 -3.98 18.45
C ARG A 121 3.94 -5.35 18.24
N HIS A 122 2.95 -5.49 17.35
CA HIS A 122 2.20 -6.73 17.16
C HIS A 122 2.29 -7.24 15.73
N LEU A 123 2.29 -8.55 15.55
CA LEU A 123 1.91 -9.21 14.31
C LEU A 123 0.41 -9.47 14.36
N THR A 124 -0.32 -9.00 13.35
CA THR A 124 -1.78 -9.07 13.32
C THR A 124 -2.28 -9.94 12.18
N ALA A 125 -3.24 -10.80 12.47
CA ALA A 125 -4.03 -11.54 11.49
C ALA A 125 -5.52 -11.31 11.72
N VAL A 126 -6.31 -11.44 10.65
CA VAL A 126 -7.77 -11.30 10.70
C VAL A 126 -8.41 -12.46 9.94
N SER A 127 -9.34 -13.17 10.59
CA SER A 127 -10.16 -14.16 9.88
C SER A 127 -11.23 -13.49 9.02
N LEU A 128 -11.54 -14.09 7.89
CA LEU A 128 -12.63 -13.65 7.02
C LEU A 128 -13.64 -14.81 6.85
N PRO A 129 -14.93 -14.51 6.84
CA PRO A 129 -15.58 -13.19 6.80
C PRO A 129 -15.81 -12.52 8.15
N GLU A 130 -15.61 -13.20 9.29
CA GLU A 130 -16.04 -12.77 10.64
C GLU A 130 -15.25 -11.56 11.17
N ARG A 131 -14.08 -11.25 10.57
CA ARG A 131 -13.17 -10.18 10.96
C ARG A 131 -12.66 -10.29 12.41
N LYS A 132 -12.50 -11.53 12.90
CA LYS A 132 -11.89 -11.77 14.20
C LYS A 132 -10.40 -11.46 14.14
N VAL A 133 -9.94 -10.62 15.04
CA VAL A 133 -8.55 -10.20 15.14
C VAL A 133 -7.77 -11.16 16.02
N PHE A 134 -6.57 -11.52 15.58
CA PHE A 134 -5.57 -12.28 16.32
C PHE A 134 -4.29 -11.46 16.35
N GLN A 135 -3.68 -11.31 17.51
CA GLN A 135 -2.42 -10.58 17.66
C GLN A 135 -1.45 -11.38 18.52
N VAL A 136 -0.18 -11.29 18.18
CA VAL A 136 0.94 -11.73 19.01
C VAL A 136 1.92 -10.58 19.15
N ASP A 137 2.50 -10.47 20.33
CA ASP A 137 3.53 -9.48 20.61
C ASP A 137 4.82 -9.86 19.89
N CYS A 138 5.49 -8.86 19.35
CA CYS A 138 6.79 -9.01 18.73
C CYS A 138 7.86 -8.38 19.63
N SER A 139 8.95 -9.10 19.89
CA SER A 139 10.11 -8.53 20.56
C SER A 139 10.84 -7.60 19.57
N GLY A 140 11.13 -6.36 20.00
CA GLY A 140 11.90 -5.41 19.20
C GLY A 140 13.42 -5.69 19.13
N GLU A 141 13.85 -6.86 19.64
CA GLU A 141 15.27 -7.17 19.81
C GLU A 141 16.02 -7.53 18.51
N ASP A 142 15.30 -7.81 17.42
CA ASP A 142 15.89 -8.26 16.16
C ASP A 142 16.12 -7.16 15.11
N VAL A 143 16.03 -5.89 15.51
CA VAL A 143 16.23 -4.74 14.59
C VAL A 143 17.57 -4.08 14.91
N SER A 144 18.67 -4.78 14.63
CA SER A 144 20.02 -4.23 14.61
C SER A 144 20.54 -4.07 13.19
#